data_a1b707907d590d1b2b213020d568afc5
#
_entry.id   a1b707907d590d1b2b213020d568afc5
#
_cell.length_a   1.000
_cell.length_b   1.000
_cell.length_c   1.000
_cell.angle_alpha   90.00
_cell.angle_beta   90.00
_cell.angle_gamma   90.00
#
_symmetry.space_group_name_H-M   'P 1'
#
loop_
_entity.id
_entity.type
_entity.pdbx_description
1 polymer ?
#
loop_
_entity_poly.entity_id
_entity_poly.type
_entity_poly.pdbx_seq_one_letter_code
_entity_poly.pdbx_strand_id
1 'polypeptide(L)'
;MNFVEQRRVGGFMKSISLANELAGNSYPGRGIVIGKSADGKYAVTAYFIMGRSENSRNRVFVEDGEGIRTQAFDPSKLSDPSLIIYAPVRVLGNKTIVTNGDQTDTIYELMDKQQTFEQALRTREFEPDAPN
;
A
#
# COMPACT_ATOMS: atom_id res chain seq x y z
N MET A 1 -1.86 -18.81 -1.13
CA MET A 1 -2.75 -18.08 -2.07
C MET A 1 -1.92 -17.70 -3.30
N ASN A 2 -2.27 -18.19 -4.48
CA ASN A 2 -1.56 -17.84 -5.70
C ASN A 2 -2.20 -16.58 -6.29
N PHE A 3 -1.53 -15.44 -6.17
CA PHE A 3 -1.91 -14.21 -6.86
C PHE A 3 -1.42 -14.28 -8.31
N VAL A 4 -2.33 -14.12 -9.26
CA VAL A 4 -2.03 -14.01 -10.67
C VAL A 4 -2.30 -12.58 -11.10
N GLU A 5 -1.25 -11.84 -11.42
CA GLU A 5 -1.39 -10.51 -12.03
C GLU A 5 -1.59 -10.67 -13.54
N GLN A 6 -2.48 -9.88 -14.11
CA GLN A 6 -2.70 -9.83 -15.56
C GLN A 6 -2.13 -8.53 -16.13
N ARG A 7 -1.13 -8.63 -16.97
CA ARG A 7 -0.58 -7.49 -17.72
C ARG A 7 -1.01 -7.52 -19.16
N ARG A 8 -1.38 -6.37 -19.69
CA ARG A 8 -1.70 -6.22 -21.11
C ARG A 8 -0.42 -6.00 -21.91
N VAL A 9 -0.08 -6.97 -22.76
CA VAL A 9 1.06 -6.87 -23.67
C VAL A 9 0.54 -7.12 -25.08
N GLY A 10 0.63 -6.13 -25.97
CA GLY A 10 0.23 -6.29 -27.37
C GLY A 10 -1.24 -6.70 -27.59
N GLY A 11 -2.16 -6.27 -26.69
CA GLY A 11 -3.59 -6.59 -26.81
C GLY A 11 -4.02 -7.91 -26.14
N PHE A 12 -3.09 -8.73 -25.66
CA PHE A 12 -3.39 -9.97 -24.95
C PHE A 12 -3.14 -9.81 -23.44
N MET A 13 -4.03 -10.43 -22.63
CA MET A 13 -3.84 -10.52 -21.19
C MET A 13 -2.91 -11.70 -20.89
N LYS A 14 -1.75 -11.42 -20.29
CA LYS A 14 -0.83 -12.46 -19.85
C LYS A 14 -0.94 -12.64 -18.34
N SER A 15 -1.19 -13.87 -17.90
CA SER A 15 -1.10 -14.21 -16.47
C SER A 15 0.37 -14.30 -16.07
N ILE A 16 0.71 -13.66 -14.94
CA ILE A 16 2.03 -13.78 -14.31
C ILE A 16 1.88 -14.29 -12.88
N SER A 17 2.91 -14.94 -12.39
CA SER A 17 2.99 -15.33 -10.98
C SER A 17 3.66 -14.24 -10.19
N LEU A 18 2.90 -13.54 -9.34
CA LEU A 18 3.46 -12.52 -8.44
C LEU A 18 4.56 -13.09 -7.55
N ALA A 19 4.42 -14.33 -7.09
CA ALA A 19 5.44 -14.99 -6.27
C ALA A 19 6.78 -15.13 -7.03
N ASN A 20 6.73 -15.51 -8.30
CA ASN A 20 7.94 -15.64 -9.12
C ASN A 20 8.58 -14.27 -9.43
N GLU A 21 7.76 -13.25 -9.71
CA GLU A 21 8.25 -11.89 -9.94
C GLU A 21 8.94 -11.31 -8.69
N LEU A 22 8.37 -11.53 -7.51
CA LEU A 22 8.95 -11.08 -6.25
C LEU A 22 10.20 -11.89 -5.86
N ALA A 23 10.19 -13.21 -6.06
CA ALA A 23 11.33 -14.07 -5.73
C ALA A 23 12.58 -13.75 -6.55
N GLY A 24 12.40 -13.29 -7.79
CA GLY A 24 13.50 -12.87 -8.68
C GLY A 24 14.03 -11.46 -8.41
N ASN A 25 13.40 -10.69 -7.54
CA ASN A 25 13.75 -9.30 -7.27
C ASN A 25 14.37 -9.16 -5.87
N SER A 26 15.65 -8.80 -5.80
CA SER A 26 16.37 -8.62 -4.52
C SER A 26 15.83 -7.44 -3.68
N TYR A 27 15.16 -6.48 -4.32
CA TYR A 27 14.50 -5.36 -3.63
C TYR A 27 13.17 -5.01 -4.32
N PRO A 28 12.07 -5.72 -3.99
CA PRO A 28 10.77 -5.46 -4.58
C PRO A 28 10.14 -4.12 -4.11
N GLY A 29 10.70 -3.47 -3.10
CA GLY A 29 10.22 -2.19 -2.62
C GLY A 29 8.85 -2.27 -1.97
N ARG A 30 7.89 -1.56 -2.55
CA ARG A 30 6.48 -1.56 -2.12
C ARG A 30 5.59 -1.96 -3.29
N GLY A 31 4.51 -2.67 -3.00
CA GLY A 31 3.55 -3.00 -4.02
C GLY A 31 2.12 -3.10 -3.48
N ILE A 32 1.20 -2.83 -4.40
CA ILE A 32 -0.23 -2.90 -4.18
C ILE A 32 -0.80 -3.86 -5.21
N VAL A 33 -1.61 -4.80 -4.75
CA VAL A 33 -2.44 -5.67 -5.60
C VAL A 33 -3.89 -5.39 -5.29
N ILE A 34 -4.68 -5.13 -6.31
CA ILE A 34 -6.13 -4.98 -6.19
C ILE A 34 -6.82 -5.91 -7.19
N GLY A 35 -7.92 -6.48 -6.78
CA GLY A 35 -8.65 -7.42 -7.62
C GLY A 35 -9.92 -7.94 -6.98
N LYS A 36 -10.38 -9.06 -7.50
CA LYS A 36 -11.52 -9.81 -6.97
C LYS A 36 -11.11 -11.25 -6.66
N SER A 37 -11.78 -11.85 -5.68
CA SER A 37 -11.66 -13.29 -5.44
C SER A 37 -12.11 -14.09 -6.66
N ALA A 38 -11.66 -15.35 -6.77
CA ALA A 38 -11.99 -16.21 -7.91
C ALA A 38 -13.50 -16.41 -8.08
N ASP A 39 -14.26 -16.44 -6.99
CA ASP A 39 -15.72 -16.54 -6.98
C ASP A 39 -16.44 -15.18 -7.17
N GLY A 40 -15.69 -14.08 -7.30
CA GLY A 40 -16.19 -12.72 -7.50
C GLY A 40 -16.88 -12.08 -6.29
N LYS A 41 -16.88 -12.73 -5.12
CA LYS A 41 -17.61 -12.26 -3.94
C LYS A 41 -16.89 -11.20 -3.14
N TYR A 42 -15.56 -11.15 -3.21
CA TYR A 42 -14.75 -10.27 -2.40
C TYR A 42 -13.90 -9.34 -3.27
N ALA A 43 -13.85 -8.07 -2.91
CA ALA A 43 -12.76 -7.21 -3.32
C ALA A 43 -11.51 -7.58 -2.52
N VAL A 44 -10.39 -7.72 -3.19
CA VAL A 44 -9.12 -8.14 -2.58
C VAL A 44 -8.11 -7.02 -2.74
N THR A 45 -7.51 -6.62 -1.63
CA THR A 45 -6.37 -5.73 -1.62
C THR A 45 -5.24 -6.41 -0.87
N ALA A 46 -4.05 -6.44 -1.47
CA ALA A 46 -2.84 -6.87 -0.80
C ALA A 46 -1.79 -5.77 -0.90
N TYR A 47 -1.05 -5.58 0.17
CA TYR A 47 0.03 -4.63 0.27
C TYR A 47 1.27 -5.35 0.78
N PHE A 48 2.41 -5.12 0.13
CA PHE A 48 3.68 -5.62 0.61
C PHE A 48 4.72 -4.49 0.65
N ILE A 49 5.70 -4.64 1.53
CA ILE A 49 6.72 -3.64 1.74
C ILE A 49 8.03 -4.29 2.17
N MET A 50 9.13 -3.75 1.66
CA MET A 50 10.48 -4.08 2.06
C MET A 50 11.24 -2.81 2.41
N GLY A 51 11.85 -2.78 3.61
CA GLY A 51 12.69 -1.66 4.04
C GLY A 51 14.16 -1.88 3.68
N ARG A 52 14.87 -0.81 3.33
CA ARG A 52 16.33 -0.83 3.11
C ARG A 52 17.13 -0.58 4.39
N SER A 53 16.73 0.42 5.17
CA SER A 53 17.38 0.78 6.43
C SER A 53 16.88 -0.07 7.61
N GLU A 54 17.62 -0.11 8.70
CA GLU A 54 17.21 -0.75 9.95
C GLU A 54 15.89 -0.14 10.46
N ASN A 55 15.79 1.19 10.49
CA ASN A 55 14.57 1.90 10.86
C ASN A 55 13.38 1.48 9.99
N SER A 56 13.54 1.42 8.67
CA SER A 56 12.47 1.05 7.75
C SER A 56 12.06 -0.43 7.80
N ARG A 57 12.91 -1.31 8.32
CA ARG A 57 12.60 -2.73 8.55
C ARG A 57 11.93 -2.98 9.91
N ASN A 58 12.05 -2.02 10.83
CA ASN A 58 11.50 -2.11 12.18
C ASN A 58 10.00 -1.84 12.19
N ARG A 59 9.21 -2.61 11.42
CA ARG A 59 7.76 -2.45 11.36
C ARG A 59 7.04 -3.75 11.04
N VAL A 60 5.81 -3.81 11.48
CA VAL A 60 4.85 -4.87 11.21
C VAL A 60 3.53 -4.25 10.78
N PHE A 61 2.67 -5.05 10.14
CA PHE A 61 1.29 -4.67 9.89
C PHE A 61 0.43 -5.09 11.06
N VAL A 62 -0.48 -4.21 11.43
CA VAL A 62 -1.53 -4.47 12.43
C VAL A 62 -2.89 -4.07 11.86
N GLU A 63 -3.93 -4.72 12.34
CA GLU A 63 -5.31 -4.34 12.03
C GLU A 63 -5.62 -2.98 12.65
N ASP A 64 -6.37 -2.16 11.91
CA ASP A 64 -6.85 -0.85 12.35
C ASP A 64 -8.30 -0.68 11.87
N GLY A 65 -9.24 -1.11 12.66
CA GLY A 65 -10.63 -1.27 12.26
C GLY A 65 -10.77 -2.24 11.09
N GLU A 66 -11.37 -1.80 9.99
CA GLU A 66 -11.44 -2.59 8.74
C GLU A 66 -10.21 -2.41 7.83
N GLY A 67 -9.26 -1.58 8.24
CA GLY A 67 -8.04 -1.29 7.50
C GLY A 67 -6.80 -1.92 8.11
N ILE A 68 -5.65 -1.45 7.65
CA ILE A 68 -4.32 -1.92 8.09
C ILE A 68 -3.45 -0.69 8.31
N ARG A 69 -2.64 -0.73 9.38
CA ARG A 69 -1.57 0.25 9.58
C ARG A 69 -0.24 -0.42 9.85
N THR A 70 0.84 0.32 9.69
CA THR A 70 2.16 -0.10 10.15
C THR A 70 2.36 0.32 11.61
N GLN A 71 3.14 -0.47 12.32
CA GLN A 71 3.55 -0.22 13.70
C GLN A 71 5.02 -0.62 13.86
N ALA A 72 5.76 0.05 14.74
CA ALA A 72 7.11 -0.38 15.06
C ALA A 72 7.10 -1.80 15.64
N PHE A 73 7.97 -2.67 15.14
CA PHE A 73 8.19 -4.00 15.72
C PHE A 73 8.83 -3.88 17.09
N ASP A 74 9.87 -3.05 17.19
CA ASP A 74 10.53 -2.70 18.45
C ASP A 74 10.47 -1.18 18.63
N PRO A 75 9.56 -0.67 19.47
CA PRO A 75 9.41 0.76 19.70
C PRO A 75 10.69 1.45 20.22
N SER A 76 11.54 0.71 20.94
CA SER A 76 12.79 1.28 21.47
C SER A 76 13.81 1.63 20.39
N LYS A 77 13.67 1.03 19.19
CA LYS A 77 14.53 1.25 18.03
C LYS A 77 13.93 2.20 16.99
N LEU A 78 12.77 2.75 17.26
CA LEU A 78 12.11 3.68 16.34
C LEU A 78 12.81 5.04 16.39
N SER A 79 13.54 5.38 15.35
CA SER A 79 14.28 6.66 15.27
C SER A 79 13.48 7.76 14.59
N ASP A 80 12.77 7.44 13.51
CA ASP A 80 11.93 8.36 12.74
C ASP A 80 10.66 7.66 12.26
N PRO A 81 9.48 7.99 12.83
CA PRO A 81 8.22 7.40 12.41
C PRO A 81 7.66 7.98 11.11
N SER A 82 8.06 9.18 10.69
CA SER A 82 7.37 9.97 9.68
C SER A 82 7.21 9.26 8.33
N LEU A 83 8.21 8.48 7.91
CA LEU A 83 8.21 7.78 6.62
C LEU A 83 7.82 6.30 6.71
N ILE A 84 7.67 5.76 7.92
CA ILE A 84 7.49 4.32 8.12
C ILE A 84 6.21 3.95 8.86
N ILE A 85 5.61 4.88 9.60
CA ILE A 85 4.35 4.65 10.33
C ILE A 85 3.21 5.37 9.62
N TYR A 86 2.32 4.60 9.02
CA TYR A 86 1.15 5.09 8.27
C TYR A 86 0.14 3.96 8.09
N ALA A 87 -1.05 4.29 7.62
CA ALA A 87 -2.07 3.31 7.24
C ALA A 87 -2.04 3.09 5.72
N PRO A 88 -1.50 1.97 5.22
CA PRO A 88 -1.51 1.70 3.77
C PRO A 88 -2.91 1.39 3.24
N VAL A 89 -3.81 0.90 4.09
CA VAL A 89 -5.19 0.54 3.72
C VAL A 89 -6.17 1.11 4.72
N ARG A 90 -7.16 1.85 4.25
CA ARG A 90 -8.30 2.32 5.06
C ARG A 90 -9.61 2.07 4.33
N VAL A 91 -10.66 1.83 5.08
CA VAL A 91 -12.01 1.60 4.54
C VAL A 91 -12.93 2.75 4.94
N LEU A 92 -13.63 3.32 3.96
CA LEU A 92 -14.60 4.38 4.14
C LEU A 92 -15.93 3.94 3.51
N GLY A 93 -16.85 3.45 4.33
CA GLY A 93 -18.11 2.89 3.84
C GLY A 93 -17.86 1.70 2.91
N ASN A 94 -18.26 1.79 1.66
CA ASN A 94 -18.05 0.75 0.65
C ASN A 94 -16.77 0.94 -0.20
N LYS A 95 -15.87 1.82 0.22
CA LYS A 95 -14.64 2.14 -0.52
C LYS A 95 -13.42 1.67 0.26
N THR A 96 -12.52 0.98 -0.41
CA THR A 96 -11.20 0.64 0.10
C THR A 96 -10.18 1.60 -0.53
N ILE A 97 -9.46 2.31 0.31
CA ILE A 97 -8.42 3.26 -0.08
C ILE A 97 -7.07 2.61 0.22
N VAL A 98 -6.22 2.52 -0.77
CA VAL A 98 -4.87 1.96 -0.63
C VAL A 98 -3.86 2.84 -1.35
N THR A 99 -2.78 3.20 -0.66
CA THR A 99 -1.64 3.91 -1.24
C THR A 99 -0.32 3.38 -0.68
N ASN A 100 0.78 3.82 -1.24
CA ASN A 100 2.10 3.37 -0.79
C ASN A 100 2.70 4.22 0.36
N GLY A 101 1.89 5.03 1.02
CA GLY A 101 2.35 5.90 2.11
C GLY A 101 1.19 6.56 2.87
N ASP A 102 1.47 7.67 3.53
CA ASP A 102 0.52 8.43 4.34
C ASP A 102 -0.57 9.17 3.52
N GLN A 103 -0.47 9.15 2.19
CA GLN A 103 -1.52 9.67 1.30
C GLN A 103 -2.86 8.98 1.56
N THR A 104 -2.87 7.75 2.04
CA THR A 104 -4.09 7.04 2.42
C THR A 104 -4.90 7.81 3.46
N ASP A 105 -4.22 8.34 4.49
CA ASP A 105 -4.86 9.12 5.54
C ASP A 105 -5.44 10.43 4.99
N THR A 106 -4.67 11.15 4.17
CA THR A 106 -5.13 12.38 3.50
C THR A 106 -6.40 12.11 2.68
N ILE A 107 -6.40 11.05 1.86
CA ILE A 107 -7.54 10.71 1.02
C ILE A 107 -8.75 10.33 1.87
N TYR A 108 -8.55 9.49 2.88
CA TYR A 108 -9.61 9.07 3.80
C TYR A 108 -10.28 10.27 4.47
N GLU A 109 -9.50 11.14 5.10
CA GLU A 109 -10.01 12.27 5.86
C GLU A 109 -10.76 13.28 4.99
N LEU A 110 -10.29 13.53 3.77
CA LEU A 110 -10.94 14.48 2.87
C LEU A 110 -12.15 13.88 2.17
N MET A 111 -12.12 12.59 1.84
CA MET A 111 -13.30 11.90 1.32
C MET A 111 -14.40 11.76 2.38
N ASP A 112 -14.06 11.58 3.64
CA ASP A 112 -15.02 11.61 4.76
C ASP A 112 -15.71 12.99 4.88
N LYS A 113 -15.00 14.04 4.50
CA LYS A 113 -15.53 15.42 4.37
C LYS A 113 -16.16 15.71 2.99
N GLN A 114 -16.59 14.68 2.28
CA GLN A 114 -17.30 14.76 0.98
C GLN A 114 -16.46 15.28 -0.19
N GLN A 115 -15.15 15.30 -0.10
CA GLN A 115 -14.29 15.58 -1.26
C GLN A 115 -14.13 14.33 -2.15
N THR A 116 -13.76 14.53 -3.40
CA THR A 116 -13.43 13.42 -4.30
C THR A 116 -12.00 12.93 -4.04
N PHE A 117 -11.69 11.72 -4.52
CA PHE A 117 -10.34 11.15 -4.47
C PHE A 117 -9.31 12.10 -5.13
N GLU A 118 -9.63 12.65 -6.29
CA GLU A 118 -8.76 13.57 -7.02
C GLU A 118 -8.56 14.89 -6.26
N GLN A 119 -9.63 15.44 -5.67
CA GLN A 119 -9.54 16.63 -4.84
C GLN A 119 -8.62 16.40 -3.65
N ALA A 120 -8.75 15.26 -2.98
CA ALA A 120 -7.91 14.90 -1.86
C ALA A 120 -6.43 14.80 -2.28
N LEU A 121 -6.13 14.12 -3.38
CA LEU A 121 -4.74 14.01 -3.88
C LEU A 121 -4.15 15.35 -4.28
N ARG A 122 -4.92 16.27 -4.82
CA ARG A 122 -4.46 17.62 -5.22
C ARG A 122 -4.04 18.49 -4.05
N THR A 123 -4.37 18.13 -2.80
CA THR A 123 -3.91 18.84 -1.61
C THR A 123 -2.47 18.46 -1.22
N ARG A 124 -1.95 17.37 -1.79
CA ARG A 124 -0.58 16.92 -1.52
C ARG A 124 0.42 17.72 -2.36
N GLU A 125 1.46 18.18 -1.69
CA GLU A 125 2.60 18.81 -2.35
C GLU A 125 3.61 17.74 -2.79
N PHE A 126 4.35 18.07 -3.85
CA PHE A 126 5.46 17.23 -4.29
C PHE A 126 6.60 17.33 -3.27
N GLU A 127 7.00 16.18 -2.74
CA GLU A 127 8.17 16.08 -1.86
C GLU A 127 9.33 15.51 -2.68
N PRO A 128 10.31 16.35 -3.08
CA PRO A 128 11.48 15.83 -3.77
C PRO A 128 12.30 14.95 -2.81
N ASP A 129 12.82 13.84 -3.32
CA ASP A 129 13.79 13.05 -2.56
C ASP A 129 14.96 13.95 -2.15
N ALA A 130 15.38 13.84 -0.90
CA ALA A 130 16.58 14.51 -0.46
C ALA A 130 17.76 14.06 -1.34
N PRO A 131 18.62 14.98 -1.78
CA PRO A 131 19.80 14.60 -2.53
C PRO A 131 20.65 13.63 -1.69
N ASN A 132 20.97 12.49 -2.30
CA ASN A 132 21.84 11.48 -1.70
C ASN A 132 23.30 11.98 -1.67
#